data_2cc6af18f66835ae8b3e540c9c7de286
#
_entry.id   2cc6af18f66835ae8b3e540c9c7de286
#
_cell.length_a   1.000
_cell.length_b   1.000
_cell.length_c   1.000
_cell.angle_alpha   90.00
_cell.angle_beta   90.00
_cell.angle_gamma   90.00
#
_symmetry.space_group_name_H-M   'P 1'
#
loop_
_entity.id
_entity.type
_entity.pdbx_description
1 polymer ?
#
loop_
_entity_poly.entity_id
_entity_poly.type
_entity_poly.pdbx_seq_one_letter_code
_entity_poly.pdbx_strand_id
1 'polypeptide(L)'
;IAEYQAVGIDIEQVQNSYIFKEGLIMLAIALAGSLCAIGAAYLSARTATGAARNMRKDVFEKVESFSSTEFSHFSTASLITRTTNDIQQVQNVLTMILRIVLFAPMMGLTSLFKVMRYPELAGILGWSVAFIIAMMVIVFVVAMPKFRIAQKLVDNLNLVTREQLEGMPVIRAFNNESMEEKRFDQANTDITKLNIFLNRLMVIVSPVMTLMMSCVTIAIIWIGASSIDLGTMQIGDMMAFIQYTSHVLISFMIVSMIFIMLPRSSVSANRIFEVLNTEVRIKD
;
A
#
# COMPACT_ATOMS: atom_id res chain seq x y z
N ILE A 1 -42.22 -24.52 -16.23
CA ILE A 1 -42.80 -24.46 -14.87
C ILE A 1 -44.11 -25.27 -14.87
N ALA A 2 -45.05 -25.02 -15.77
CA ALA A 2 -46.33 -25.74 -15.79
C ALA A 2 -46.21 -27.25 -15.97
N GLU A 3 -45.24 -27.77 -16.73
CA GLU A 3 -44.98 -29.19 -16.93
C GLU A 3 -44.45 -29.89 -15.66
N TYR A 4 -43.61 -29.22 -14.88
CA TYR A 4 -43.09 -29.76 -13.63
C TYR A 4 -44.17 -29.81 -12.53
N GLN A 5 -45.06 -28.83 -12.50
CA GLN A 5 -46.22 -28.85 -11.61
C GLN A 5 -47.23 -29.98 -11.95
N ALA A 6 -47.37 -30.29 -13.23
CA ALA A 6 -48.22 -31.40 -13.69
C ALA A 6 -47.67 -32.80 -13.27
N VAL A 7 -46.36 -32.91 -13.03
CA VAL A 7 -45.68 -34.12 -12.54
C VAL A 7 -45.67 -34.21 -10.99
N GLY A 8 -46.28 -33.23 -10.30
CA GLY A 8 -46.38 -33.21 -8.84
C GLY A 8 -45.10 -32.79 -8.11
N ILE A 9 -44.16 -32.15 -8.82
CA ILE A 9 -42.95 -31.63 -8.21
C ILE A 9 -43.24 -30.24 -7.64
N ASP A 10 -43.07 -30.09 -6.32
CA ASP A 10 -43.15 -28.79 -5.67
C ASP A 10 -41.87 -27.97 -5.99
N ILE A 11 -41.99 -27.09 -6.97
CA ILE A 11 -40.89 -26.27 -7.49
C ILE A 11 -40.36 -25.37 -6.40
N GLU A 12 -41.21 -24.84 -5.53
CA GLU A 12 -40.82 -23.93 -4.46
C GLU A 12 -39.97 -24.66 -3.42
N GLN A 13 -40.29 -25.88 -3.08
CA GLN A 13 -39.51 -26.70 -2.16
C GLN A 13 -38.16 -27.11 -2.75
N VAL A 14 -38.10 -27.45 -4.02
CA VAL A 14 -36.83 -27.75 -4.72
C VAL A 14 -35.95 -26.52 -4.80
N GLN A 15 -36.52 -25.36 -5.14
CA GLN A 15 -35.79 -24.11 -5.23
C GLN A 15 -35.26 -23.67 -3.87
N ASN A 16 -36.08 -23.72 -2.83
CA ASN A 16 -35.68 -23.38 -1.47
C ASN A 16 -34.57 -24.30 -0.96
N SER A 17 -34.70 -25.62 -1.20
CA SER A 17 -33.66 -26.60 -0.84
C SER A 17 -32.34 -26.36 -1.55
N TYR A 18 -32.39 -26.00 -2.84
CA TYR A 18 -31.21 -25.67 -3.62
C TYR A 18 -30.54 -24.38 -3.09
N ILE A 19 -31.30 -23.30 -2.89
CA ILE A 19 -30.82 -22.04 -2.36
C ILE A 19 -30.18 -22.25 -0.97
N PHE A 20 -30.82 -23.03 -0.09
CA PHE A 20 -30.29 -23.30 1.22
C PHE A 20 -28.97 -24.09 1.17
N LYS A 21 -28.88 -25.09 0.30
CA LYS A 21 -27.67 -25.90 0.10
C LYS A 21 -26.51 -25.04 -0.42
N GLU A 22 -26.74 -24.24 -1.47
CA GLU A 22 -25.73 -23.35 -2.03
C GLU A 22 -25.30 -22.24 -1.02
N GLY A 23 -26.27 -21.69 -0.28
CA GLY A 23 -25.99 -20.74 0.79
C GLY A 23 -25.12 -21.32 1.90
N LEU A 24 -25.33 -22.58 2.27
CA LEU A 24 -24.50 -23.26 3.27
C LEU A 24 -23.09 -23.55 2.75
N ILE A 25 -22.95 -23.91 1.47
CA ILE A 25 -21.65 -24.06 0.82
C ILE A 25 -20.90 -22.74 0.78
N MET A 26 -21.57 -21.65 0.41
CA MET A 26 -20.97 -20.31 0.40
C MET A 26 -20.52 -19.89 1.81
N LEU A 27 -21.32 -20.16 2.83
CA LEU A 27 -20.96 -19.90 4.22
C LEU A 27 -19.72 -20.70 4.66
N ALA A 28 -19.68 -21.98 4.32
CA ALA A 28 -18.55 -22.85 4.63
C ALA A 28 -17.24 -22.35 3.95
N ILE A 29 -17.32 -21.96 2.68
CA ILE A 29 -16.19 -21.38 1.95
C ILE A 29 -15.75 -20.05 2.58
N ALA A 30 -16.69 -19.19 2.95
CA ALA A 30 -16.39 -17.92 3.61
C ALA A 30 -15.72 -18.11 4.97
N LEU A 31 -16.19 -19.08 5.77
CA LEU A 31 -15.58 -19.44 7.05
C LEU A 31 -14.16 -20.00 6.85
N ALA A 32 -13.98 -20.91 5.90
CA ALA A 32 -12.66 -21.46 5.57
C ALA A 32 -11.69 -20.34 5.12
N GLY A 33 -12.15 -19.44 4.25
CA GLY A 33 -11.39 -18.27 3.81
C GLY A 33 -11.00 -17.34 4.96
N SER A 34 -11.92 -17.08 5.88
CA SER A 34 -11.66 -16.27 7.09
C SER A 34 -10.63 -16.91 8.00
N LEU A 35 -10.71 -18.22 8.23
CA LEU A 35 -9.73 -18.98 9.02
C LEU A 35 -8.35 -18.94 8.37
N CYS A 36 -8.26 -19.11 7.05
CA CYS A 36 -7.01 -18.98 6.30
C CYS A 36 -6.44 -17.56 6.41
N ALA A 37 -7.27 -16.52 6.32
CA ALA A 37 -6.83 -15.14 6.45
C ALA A 37 -6.28 -14.82 7.85
N ILE A 38 -6.95 -15.33 8.92
CA ILE A 38 -6.46 -15.21 10.30
C ILE A 38 -5.13 -15.96 10.46
N GLY A 39 -5.03 -17.19 9.94
CA GLY A 39 -3.79 -17.96 9.95
C GLY A 39 -2.64 -17.25 9.24
N ALA A 40 -2.87 -16.71 8.05
CA ALA A 40 -1.90 -15.95 7.29
C ALA A 40 -1.45 -14.68 8.03
N ALA A 41 -2.38 -13.94 8.65
CA ALA A 41 -2.07 -12.76 9.44
C ALA A 41 -1.23 -13.09 10.68
N TYR A 42 -1.58 -14.17 11.39
CA TYR A 42 -0.84 -14.66 12.55
C TYR A 42 0.59 -15.09 12.18
N LEU A 43 0.74 -15.91 11.15
CA LEU A 43 2.04 -16.40 10.69
C LEU A 43 2.92 -15.25 10.18
N SER A 44 2.37 -14.31 9.43
CA SER A 44 3.08 -13.13 8.96
C SER A 44 3.61 -12.27 10.12
N ALA A 45 2.74 -12.00 11.11
CA ALA A 45 3.13 -11.24 12.30
C ALA A 45 4.19 -11.98 13.12
N ARG A 46 4.04 -13.27 13.35
CA ARG A 46 4.99 -14.11 14.09
C ARG A 46 6.35 -14.17 13.40
N THR A 47 6.37 -14.36 12.09
CA THR A 47 7.61 -14.41 11.30
C THR A 47 8.33 -13.06 11.30
N ALA A 48 7.61 -11.97 11.04
CA ALA A 48 8.19 -10.63 11.02
C ALA A 48 8.71 -10.20 12.40
N THR A 49 7.97 -10.50 13.47
CA THR A 49 8.40 -10.20 14.85
C THR A 49 9.59 -11.06 15.25
N GLY A 50 9.61 -12.34 14.85
CA GLY A 50 10.75 -13.24 15.07
C GLY A 50 12.02 -12.74 14.35
N ALA A 51 11.89 -12.33 13.09
CA ALA A 51 12.99 -11.73 12.34
C ALA A 51 13.50 -10.44 13.00
N ALA A 52 12.59 -9.56 13.43
CA ALA A 52 12.97 -8.33 14.13
C ALA A 52 13.68 -8.60 15.47
N ARG A 53 13.24 -9.61 16.22
CA ARG A 53 13.92 -10.05 17.43
C ARG A 53 15.34 -10.49 17.14
N ASN A 54 15.53 -11.32 16.11
CA ASN A 54 16.86 -11.81 15.74
C ASN A 54 17.75 -10.66 15.26
N MET A 55 17.23 -9.78 14.40
CA MET A 55 17.96 -8.58 13.97
C MET A 55 18.40 -7.70 15.15
N ARG A 56 17.52 -7.48 16.16
CA ARG A 56 17.90 -6.72 17.36
C ARG A 56 19.03 -7.40 18.13
N LYS A 57 18.95 -8.72 18.28
CA LYS A 57 20.00 -9.50 18.93
C LYS A 57 21.32 -9.37 18.18
N ASP A 58 21.31 -9.64 16.86
CA ASP A 58 22.53 -9.63 16.04
C ASP A 58 23.18 -8.24 16.02
N VAL A 59 22.37 -7.16 15.89
CA VAL A 59 22.88 -5.78 15.95
C VAL A 59 23.44 -5.45 17.32
N PHE A 60 22.77 -5.88 18.41
CA PHE A 60 23.24 -5.64 19.77
C PHE A 60 24.57 -6.34 20.05
N GLU A 61 24.67 -7.63 19.75
CA GLU A 61 25.90 -8.41 19.88
C GLU A 61 27.06 -7.82 19.05
N LYS A 62 26.72 -7.33 17.84
CA LYS A 62 27.69 -6.65 16.98
C LYS A 62 28.19 -5.33 17.59
N VAL A 63 27.28 -4.52 18.12
CA VAL A 63 27.62 -3.24 18.76
C VAL A 63 28.45 -3.47 20.04
N GLU A 64 28.15 -4.53 20.82
CA GLU A 64 28.97 -4.89 21.98
C GLU A 64 30.43 -5.27 21.61
N SER A 65 30.63 -5.81 20.40
CA SER A 65 31.96 -6.13 19.89
C SER A 65 32.76 -4.92 19.37
N PHE A 66 32.17 -3.72 19.31
CA PHE A 66 32.81 -2.53 18.77
C PHE A 66 33.89 -1.99 19.71
N SER A 67 34.98 -1.54 19.12
CA SER A 67 36.01 -0.77 19.80
C SER A 67 35.67 0.73 19.80
N SER A 68 36.47 1.52 20.51
CA SER A 68 36.31 2.99 20.54
C SER A 68 36.35 3.64 19.16
N THR A 69 37.02 3.02 18.19
CA THR A 69 37.13 3.50 16.82
C THR A 69 35.82 3.37 16.07
N GLU A 70 35.14 2.24 16.17
CA GLU A 70 33.85 1.99 15.55
C GLU A 70 32.76 2.85 16.19
N PHE A 71 32.79 3.02 17.53
CA PHE A 71 31.88 3.95 18.22
C PHE A 71 32.05 5.42 17.79
N SER A 72 33.25 5.85 17.42
CA SER A 72 33.46 7.20 16.89
C SER A 72 32.92 7.38 15.47
N HIS A 73 32.84 6.29 14.70
CA HIS A 73 32.26 6.30 13.35
C HIS A 73 30.71 6.37 13.39
N PHE A 74 30.11 5.65 14.33
CA PHE A 74 28.66 5.68 14.54
C PHE A 74 28.35 6.51 15.80
N SER A 75 27.57 7.59 15.69
CA SER A 75 27.09 8.28 16.89
C SER A 75 26.17 7.37 17.71
N THR A 76 26.21 7.48 19.04
CA THR A 76 25.32 6.72 19.94
C THR A 76 23.85 6.86 19.58
N ALA A 77 23.41 8.07 19.23
CA ALA A 77 22.04 8.35 18.78
C ALA A 77 21.69 7.59 17.50
N SER A 78 22.63 7.45 16.56
CA SER A 78 22.45 6.69 15.33
C SER A 78 22.31 5.19 15.62
N LEU A 79 23.13 4.62 16.49
CA LEU A 79 23.05 3.21 16.88
C LEU A 79 21.73 2.88 17.58
N ILE A 80 21.24 3.75 18.46
CA ILE A 80 19.94 3.62 19.10
C ILE A 80 18.84 3.61 18.04
N THR A 81 18.85 4.54 17.08
CA THR A 81 17.85 4.62 16.02
C THR A 81 17.87 3.36 15.15
N ARG A 82 19.04 2.83 14.80
CA ARG A 82 19.20 1.62 13.99
C ARG A 82 18.69 0.38 14.73
N THR A 83 18.91 0.28 16.04
CA THR A 83 18.46 -0.86 16.86
C THR A 83 16.95 -0.83 17.15
N THR A 84 16.34 0.35 17.15
CA THR A 84 14.91 0.54 17.47
C THR A 84 14.08 0.80 16.23
N ASN A 85 14.16 2.03 15.70
CA ASN A 85 13.28 2.53 14.65
C ASN A 85 13.49 1.86 13.29
N ASP A 86 14.76 1.67 12.88
CA ASP A 86 15.06 1.07 11.58
C ASP A 86 14.61 -0.40 11.54
N ILE A 87 14.87 -1.16 12.61
CA ILE A 87 14.38 -2.56 12.71
C ILE A 87 12.84 -2.60 12.75
N GLN A 88 12.20 -1.67 13.46
CA GLN A 88 10.73 -1.59 13.47
C GLN A 88 10.17 -1.29 12.07
N GLN A 89 10.83 -0.45 11.30
CA GLN A 89 10.42 -0.13 9.92
C GLN A 89 10.57 -1.35 9.01
N VAL A 90 11.66 -2.08 9.09
CA VAL A 90 11.87 -3.34 8.37
C VAL A 90 10.82 -4.38 8.78
N GLN A 91 10.53 -4.54 10.07
CA GLN A 91 9.50 -5.43 10.59
C GLN A 91 8.13 -5.12 10.01
N ASN A 92 7.73 -3.83 9.98
CA ASN A 92 6.42 -3.41 9.48
C ASN A 92 6.25 -3.76 8.00
N VAL A 93 7.28 -3.47 7.19
CA VAL A 93 7.25 -3.80 5.76
C VAL A 93 7.31 -5.31 5.53
N LEU A 94 8.09 -6.05 6.31
CA LEU A 94 8.13 -7.51 6.21
C LEU A 94 6.75 -8.11 6.52
N THR A 95 6.07 -7.65 7.58
CA THR A 95 4.70 -8.06 7.90
C THR A 95 3.74 -7.79 6.74
N MET A 96 3.85 -6.60 6.14
CA MET A 96 3.00 -6.19 5.03
C MET A 96 3.27 -7.02 3.77
N ILE A 97 4.55 -7.23 3.43
CA ILE A 97 4.95 -8.05 2.28
C ILE A 97 4.43 -9.48 2.44
N LEU A 98 4.67 -10.14 3.56
CA LEU A 98 4.23 -11.51 3.82
C LEU A 98 2.70 -11.65 3.74
N ARG A 99 1.96 -10.62 4.13
CA ARG A 99 0.49 -10.62 4.10
C ARG A 99 -0.08 -10.28 2.72
N ILE A 100 0.51 -9.32 2.01
CA ILE A 100 -0.07 -8.70 0.81
C ILE A 100 0.49 -9.31 -0.47
N VAL A 101 1.79 -9.65 -0.52
CA VAL A 101 2.46 -10.17 -1.74
C VAL A 101 1.85 -11.46 -2.24
N LEU A 102 1.34 -12.31 -1.35
CA LEU A 102 0.63 -13.52 -1.76
C LEU A 102 -0.84 -13.25 -2.07
N PHE A 103 -1.50 -12.44 -1.26
CA PHE A 103 -2.93 -12.20 -1.37
C PHE A 103 -3.33 -11.41 -2.61
N ALA A 104 -2.65 -10.27 -2.87
CA ALA A 104 -3.04 -9.38 -3.96
C ALA A 104 -2.86 -10.00 -5.36
N PRO A 105 -1.71 -10.64 -5.72
CA PRO A 105 -1.59 -11.33 -6.99
C PRO A 105 -2.55 -12.50 -7.15
N MET A 106 -2.78 -13.29 -6.10
CA MET A 106 -3.74 -14.41 -6.17
C MET A 106 -5.15 -13.90 -6.41
N MET A 107 -5.57 -12.85 -5.72
CA MET A 107 -6.87 -12.21 -5.93
C MET A 107 -7.00 -11.65 -7.35
N GLY A 108 -5.98 -10.98 -7.86
CA GLY A 108 -5.94 -10.43 -9.22
C GLY A 108 -5.95 -11.52 -10.28
N LEU A 109 -5.10 -12.54 -10.17
CA LEU A 109 -4.99 -13.63 -11.14
C LEU A 109 -6.25 -14.48 -11.19
N THR A 110 -6.79 -14.90 -10.03
CA THR A 110 -8.04 -15.70 -9.99
C THR A 110 -9.20 -14.92 -10.58
N SER A 111 -9.31 -13.64 -10.30
CA SER A 111 -10.34 -12.79 -10.88
C SER A 111 -10.14 -12.60 -12.39
N LEU A 112 -8.90 -12.42 -12.85
CA LEU A 112 -8.58 -12.30 -14.27
C LEU A 112 -8.98 -13.57 -15.05
N PHE A 113 -8.64 -14.76 -14.53
CA PHE A 113 -9.05 -16.03 -15.16
C PHE A 113 -10.58 -16.17 -15.28
N LYS A 114 -11.31 -15.70 -14.28
CA LYS A 114 -12.79 -15.74 -14.31
C LYS A 114 -13.36 -14.75 -15.32
N VAL A 115 -12.77 -13.57 -15.43
CA VAL A 115 -13.18 -12.53 -16.38
C VAL A 115 -12.90 -12.94 -17.83
N MET A 116 -11.82 -13.63 -18.11
CA MET A 116 -11.48 -14.11 -19.48
C MET A 116 -12.52 -15.10 -20.03
N ARG A 117 -13.41 -15.63 -19.22
CA ARG A 117 -14.51 -16.50 -19.65
C ARG A 117 -15.56 -15.78 -20.51
N TYR A 118 -15.62 -14.44 -20.38
CA TYR A 118 -16.56 -13.58 -21.11
C TYR A 118 -15.78 -12.55 -21.95
N PRO A 119 -15.36 -12.88 -23.19
CA PRO A 119 -14.50 -12.04 -24.00
C PRO A 119 -15.06 -10.65 -24.28
N GLU A 120 -16.39 -10.54 -24.42
CA GLU A 120 -17.09 -9.28 -24.67
C GLU A 120 -16.90 -8.25 -23.55
N LEU A 121 -16.83 -8.72 -22.30
CA LEU A 121 -16.61 -7.89 -21.12
C LEU A 121 -15.14 -7.75 -20.76
N ALA A 122 -14.29 -8.68 -21.21
CA ALA A 122 -12.85 -8.66 -20.93
C ALA A 122 -12.15 -7.40 -21.47
N GLY A 123 -12.66 -6.86 -22.59
CA GLY A 123 -12.19 -5.58 -23.15
C GLY A 123 -12.35 -4.39 -22.18
N ILE A 124 -13.47 -4.32 -21.45
CA ILE A 124 -13.73 -3.27 -20.45
C ILE A 124 -12.67 -3.35 -19.33
N LEU A 125 -12.36 -4.56 -18.87
CA LEU A 125 -11.34 -4.76 -17.85
C LEU A 125 -9.95 -4.34 -18.36
N GLY A 126 -9.59 -4.72 -19.59
CA GLY A 126 -8.32 -4.31 -20.21
C GLY A 126 -8.14 -2.80 -20.24
N TRP A 127 -9.16 -2.06 -20.69
CA TRP A 127 -9.17 -0.60 -20.67
C TRP A 127 -9.07 -0.03 -19.25
N SER A 128 -9.77 -0.63 -18.30
CA SER A 128 -9.74 -0.19 -16.90
C SER A 128 -8.35 -0.35 -16.28
N VAL A 129 -7.70 -1.48 -16.51
CA VAL A 129 -6.33 -1.74 -16.03
C VAL A 129 -5.34 -0.79 -16.71
N ALA A 130 -5.45 -0.58 -18.03
CA ALA A 130 -4.62 0.38 -18.76
C ALA A 130 -4.77 1.81 -18.22
N PHE A 131 -6.02 2.22 -17.91
CA PHE A 131 -6.29 3.53 -17.31
C PHE A 131 -5.63 3.67 -15.92
N ILE A 132 -5.73 2.66 -15.06
CA ILE A 132 -5.08 2.69 -13.74
C ILE A 132 -3.58 2.81 -13.88
N ILE A 133 -2.97 2.00 -14.74
CA ILE A 133 -1.52 2.04 -14.97
C ILE A 133 -1.12 3.43 -15.48
N ALA A 134 -1.83 3.97 -16.46
CA ALA A 134 -1.56 5.30 -17.01
C ALA A 134 -1.67 6.39 -15.92
N MET A 135 -2.73 6.35 -15.13
CA MET A 135 -2.93 7.29 -14.02
C MET A 135 -1.80 7.19 -12.99
N MET A 136 -1.40 5.98 -12.63
CA MET A 136 -0.29 5.76 -11.68
C MET A 136 1.03 6.29 -12.21
N VAL A 137 1.32 6.04 -13.48
CA VAL A 137 2.53 6.56 -14.14
C VAL A 137 2.50 8.09 -14.15
N ILE A 138 1.38 8.71 -14.48
CA ILE A 138 1.24 10.17 -14.47
C ILE A 138 1.49 10.72 -13.06
N VAL A 139 0.82 10.18 -12.05
CA VAL A 139 1.01 10.60 -10.65
C VAL A 139 2.46 10.44 -10.22
N PHE A 140 3.09 9.31 -10.53
CA PHE A 140 4.47 9.04 -10.19
C PHE A 140 5.44 10.03 -10.86
N VAL A 141 5.30 10.25 -12.16
CA VAL A 141 6.16 11.17 -12.93
C VAL A 141 6.03 12.61 -12.43
N VAL A 142 4.83 13.04 -12.07
CA VAL A 142 4.57 14.39 -11.56
C VAL A 142 4.99 14.54 -10.09
N ALA A 143 4.70 13.56 -9.25
CA ALA A 143 4.95 13.65 -7.80
C ALA A 143 6.42 13.45 -7.43
N MET A 144 7.13 12.52 -8.08
CA MET A 144 8.49 12.14 -7.70
C MET A 144 9.50 13.30 -7.69
N PRO A 145 9.59 14.16 -8.75
CA PRO A 145 10.47 15.32 -8.70
C PRO A 145 10.07 16.32 -7.61
N LYS A 146 8.78 16.47 -7.35
CA LYS A 146 8.26 17.37 -6.32
C LYS A 146 8.57 16.87 -4.91
N PHE A 147 8.54 15.59 -4.65
CA PHE A 147 9.00 15.01 -3.37
C PHE A 147 10.48 15.27 -3.11
N ARG A 148 11.32 15.22 -4.13
CA ARG A 148 12.76 15.59 -3.98
C ARG A 148 12.95 17.06 -3.64
N ILE A 149 12.14 17.94 -4.23
CA ILE A 149 12.15 19.38 -3.92
C ILE A 149 11.64 19.61 -2.49
N ALA A 150 10.58 18.89 -2.06
CA ALA A 150 10.05 18.99 -0.70
C ALA A 150 11.13 18.72 0.34
N GLN A 151 11.96 17.68 0.14
CA GLN A 151 13.06 17.40 1.06
C GLN A 151 14.05 18.57 1.16
N LYS A 152 14.44 19.16 0.04
CA LYS A 152 15.34 20.35 0.04
C LYS A 152 14.73 21.54 0.76
N LEU A 153 13.42 21.76 0.63
CA LEU A 153 12.73 22.85 1.32
C LEU A 153 12.63 22.59 2.82
N VAL A 154 12.43 21.33 3.24
CA VAL A 154 12.50 20.95 4.67
C VAL A 154 13.90 21.21 5.22
N ASP A 155 14.93 20.81 4.51
CA ASP A 155 16.33 21.03 4.93
C ASP A 155 16.62 22.53 5.06
N ASN A 156 16.15 23.35 4.12
CA ASN A 156 16.28 24.82 4.17
C ASN A 156 15.51 25.41 5.37
N LEU A 157 14.28 24.98 5.62
CA LEU A 157 13.50 25.43 6.78
C LEU A 157 14.21 25.09 8.10
N ASN A 158 14.74 23.86 8.20
CA ASN A 158 15.53 23.43 9.35
C ASN A 158 16.79 24.26 9.54
N LEU A 159 17.49 24.60 8.44
CA LEU A 159 18.68 25.47 8.47
C LEU A 159 18.32 26.84 9.01
N VAL A 160 17.32 27.51 8.43
CA VAL A 160 16.85 28.84 8.87
C VAL A 160 16.44 28.82 10.33
N THR A 161 15.69 27.79 10.76
CA THR A 161 15.26 27.64 12.16
C THR A 161 16.47 27.49 13.09
N ARG A 162 17.46 26.68 12.71
CA ARG A 162 18.67 26.48 13.51
C ARG A 162 19.48 27.78 13.63
N GLU A 163 19.72 28.48 12.52
CA GLU A 163 20.44 29.75 12.50
C GLU A 163 19.75 30.78 13.40
N GLN A 164 18.43 30.87 13.39
CA GLN A 164 17.68 31.76 14.26
C GLN A 164 17.79 31.39 15.74
N LEU A 165 17.71 30.09 16.08
CA LEU A 165 17.83 29.63 17.46
C LEU A 165 19.22 29.87 18.03
N GLU A 166 20.26 29.58 17.25
CA GLU A 166 21.66 29.78 17.64
C GLU A 166 22.02 31.27 17.67
N GLY A 167 21.49 32.06 16.70
CA GLY A 167 21.73 33.49 16.58
C GLY A 167 20.80 34.39 17.41
N MET A 168 19.88 33.85 18.20
CA MET A 168 18.86 34.63 18.92
C MET A 168 19.42 35.81 19.75
N PRO A 169 20.54 35.70 20.50
CA PRO A 169 21.10 36.81 21.21
C PRO A 169 21.54 37.96 20.29
N VAL A 170 22.10 37.63 19.12
CA VAL A 170 22.56 38.60 18.11
C VAL A 170 21.38 39.29 17.45
N ILE A 171 20.35 38.52 17.06
CA ILE A 171 19.11 39.02 16.44
C ILE A 171 18.48 40.09 17.34
N ARG A 172 18.37 39.79 18.65
CA ARG A 172 17.81 40.70 19.64
C ARG A 172 18.72 41.96 19.89
N ALA A 173 20.03 41.73 19.92
CA ALA A 173 20.96 42.85 20.13
C ALA A 173 20.90 43.90 19.01
N PHE A 174 20.63 43.44 17.77
CA PHE A 174 20.53 44.32 16.59
C PHE A 174 19.08 44.67 16.21
N ASN A 175 18.07 44.24 17.00
CA ASN A 175 16.64 44.48 16.76
C ASN A 175 16.19 44.05 15.35
N ASN A 176 16.65 42.87 14.91
CA ASN A 176 16.50 42.39 13.53
C ASN A 176 15.47 41.25 13.42
N GLU A 177 14.58 41.12 14.41
CA GLU A 177 13.56 40.04 14.50
C GLU A 177 12.65 40.05 13.29
N SER A 178 12.20 41.21 12.85
CA SER A 178 11.29 41.37 11.71
C SER A 178 11.89 40.86 10.39
N MET A 179 13.20 40.98 10.19
CA MET A 179 13.87 40.44 8.99
C MET A 179 13.97 38.91 9.06
N GLU A 180 14.32 38.37 10.23
CA GLU A 180 14.43 36.92 10.42
C GLU A 180 13.04 36.24 10.38
N GLU A 181 12.00 36.87 10.88
CA GLU A 181 10.61 36.40 10.75
C GLU A 181 10.19 36.29 9.28
N LYS A 182 10.48 37.29 8.47
CA LYS A 182 10.24 37.25 7.02
C LYS A 182 10.99 36.13 6.33
N ARG A 183 12.26 35.92 6.72
CA ARG A 183 13.08 34.82 6.18
C ARG A 183 12.51 33.46 6.50
N PHE A 184 12.05 33.26 7.74
CA PHE A 184 11.35 32.05 8.16
C PHE A 184 10.03 31.88 7.42
N ASP A 185 9.20 32.94 7.35
CA ASP A 185 7.90 32.89 6.67
C ASP A 185 8.04 32.55 5.18
N GLN A 186 9.08 33.07 4.51
CA GLN A 186 9.37 32.70 3.13
C GLN A 186 9.67 31.19 3.00
N ALA A 187 10.55 30.64 3.83
CA ALA A 187 10.88 29.22 3.81
C ALA A 187 9.67 28.34 4.14
N ASN A 188 8.86 28.76 5.11
CA ASN A 188 7.61 28.09 5.50
C ASN A 188 6.55 28.16 4.40
N THR A 189 6.41 29.30 3.74
CA THR A 189 5.49 29.48 2.61
C THR A 189 5.86 28.60 1.43
N ASP A 190 7.14 28.48 1.10
CA ASP A 190 7.61 27.68 -0.02
C ASP A 190 7.31 26.18 0.18
N ILE A 191 7.58 25.64 1.38
CA ILE A 191 7.22 24.25 1.69
C ILE A 191 5.71 24.05 1.74
N THR A 192 4.96 25.01 2.26
CA THR A 192 3.50 24.96 2.35
C THR A 192 2.87 24.89 0.96
N LYS A 193 3.29 25.77 0.02
CA LYS A 193 2.81 25.75 -1.36
C LYS A 193 3.06 24.40 -2.03
N LEU A 194 4.24 23.84 -1.84
CA LEU A 194 4.60 22.57 -2.42
C LEU A 194 3.78 21.41 -1.81
N ASN A 195 3.59 21.40 -0.49
CA ASN A 195 2.78 20.41 0.19
C ASN A 195 1.31 20.46 -0.22
N ILE A 196 0.75 21.67 -0.38
CA ILE A 196 -0.61 21.87 -0.92
C ILE A 196 -0.73 21.26 -2.32
N PHE A 197 0.25 21.51 -3.20
CA PHE A 197 0.26 20.92 -4.55
C PHE A 197 0.30 19.39 -4.50
N LEU A 198 1.22 18.81 -3.71
CA LEU A 198 1.34 17.36 -3.55
C LEU A 198 0.06 16.74 -2.97
N ASN A 199 -0.51 17.37 -1.93
CA ASN A 199 -1.75 16.88 -1.33
C ASN A 199 -2.93 16.96 -2.31
N ARG A 200 -3.07 18.05 -3.08
CA ARG A 200 -4.10 18.16 -4.12
C ARG A 200 -3.96 17.06 -5.17
N LEU A 201 -2.73 16.78 -5.61
CA LEU A 201 -2.47 15.69 -6.56
C LEU A 201 -2.89 14.33 -5.98
N MET A 202 -2.56 14.06 -4.72
CA MET A 202 -2.92 12.78 -4.06
C MET A 202 -4.42 12.64 -3.79
N VAL A 203 -5.09 13.72 -3.40
CA VAL A 203 -6.53 13.72 -3.10
C VAL A 203 -7.36 13.45 -4.36
N ILE A 204 -6.94 13.92 -5.53
CA ILE A 204 -7.65 13.70 -6.80
C ILE A 204 -7.67 12.21 -7.20
N VAL A 205 -6.67 11.43 -6.79
CA VAL A 205 -6.58 10.00 -7.14
C VAL A 205 -7.81 9.22 -6.70
N SER A 206 -8.28 9.40 -5.47
CA SER A 206 -9.42 8.65 -4.93
C SER A 206 -10.74 8.93 -5.67
N PRO A 207 -11.18 10.18 -5.90
CA PRO A 207 -12.38 10.46 -6.69
C PRO A 207 -12.29 9.95 -8.12
N VAL A 208 -11.14 10.09 -8.79
CA VAL A 208 -10.94 9.60 -10.15
C VAL A 208 -11.08 8.09 -10.21
N MET A 209 -10.52 7.36 -9.24
CA MET A 209 -10.66 5.91 -9.14
C MET A 209 -12.12 5.50 -8.90
N THR A 210 -12.83 6.19 -8.01
CA THR A 210 -14.25 5.92 -7.75
C THR A 210 -15.09 6.17 -9.00
N LEU A 211 -14.85 7.27 -9.68
CA LEU A 211 -15.55 7.60 -10.94
C LEU A 211 -15.27 6.52 -11.99
N MET A 212 -14.02 6.12 -12.16
CA MET A 212 -13.64 5.06 -13.09
C MET A 212 -14.35 3.74 -12.74
N MET A 213 -14.37 3.34 -11.46
CA MET A 213 -15.08 2.14 -11.00
C MET A 213 -16.57 2.19 -11.32
N SER A 214 -17.20 3.35 -11.12
CA SER A 214 -18.61 3.56 -11.46
C SER A 214 -18.86 3.48 -12.97
N CYS A 215 -18.01 4.10 -13.79
CA CYS A 215 -18.09 4.00 -15.25
C CYS A 215 -17.94 2.55 -15.75
N VAL A 216 -16.98 1.82 -15.19
CA VAL A 216 -16.76 0.40 -15.49
C VAL A 216 -17.98 -0.43 -15.12
N THR A 217 -18.57 -0.20 -13.94
CA THR A 217 -19.77 -0.90 -13.49
C THR A 217 -20.95 -0.62 -14.43
N ILE A 218 -21.16 0.63 -14.83
CA ILE A 218 -22.21 1.01 -15.79
C ILE A 218 -21.98 0.33 -17.15
N ALA A 219 -20.74 0.31 -17.64
CA ALA A 219 -20.41 -0.33 -18.91
C ALA A 219 -20.65 -1.85 -18.87
N ILE A 220 -20.30 -2.51 -17.75
CA ILE A 220 -20.57 -3.95 -17.54
C ILE A 220 -22.08 -4.21 -17.52
N ILE A 221 -22.86 -3.38 -16.81
CA ILE A 221 -24.33 -3.53 -16.78
C ILE A 221 -24.93 -3.32 -18.16
N TRP A 222 -24.48 -2.31 -18.90
CA TRP A 222 -24.98 -2.01 -20.23
C TRP A 222 -24.74 -3.15 -21.24
N ILE A 223 -23.50 -3.64 -21.32
CA ILE A 223 -23.14 -4.73 -22.23
C ILE A 223 -23.70 -6.06 -21.71
N GLY A 224 -23.62 -6.32 -20.40
CA GLY A 224 -24.13 -7.53 -19.77
C GLY A 224 -25.63 -7.69 -19.91
N ALA A 225 -26.41 -6.61 -19.80
CA ALA A 225 -27.85 -6.63 -20.01
C ALA A 225 -28.20 -7.10 -21.46
N SER A 226 -27.45 -6.60 -22.45
CA SER A 226 -27.61 -7.05 -23.85
C SER A 226 -27.30 -8.54 -24.03
N SER A 227 -26.23 -9.05 -23.35
CA SER A 227 -25.87 -10.48 -23.39
C SER A 227 -26.87 -11.36 -22.64
N ILE A 228 -27.53 -10.84 -21.60
CA ILE A 228 -28.61 -11.53 -20.89
C ILE A 228 -29.84 -11.64 -21.78
N ASP A 229 -30.20 -10.58 -22.47
CA ASP A 229 -31.35 -10.54 -23.39
C ASP A 229 -31.17 -11.55 -24.56
N LEU A 230 -29.94 -11.70 -25.05
CA LEU A 230 -29.55 -12.69 -26.04
C LEU A 230 -29.45 -14.12 -25.48
N GLY A 231 -29.58 -14.32 -24.17
CA GLY A 231 -29.50 -15.63 -23.53
C GLY A 231 -28.06 -16.20 -23.41
N THR A 232 -27.04 -15.39 -23.69
CA THR A 232 -25.61 -15.82 -23.65
C THR A 232 -24.99 -15.67 -22.27
N MET A 233 -25.62 -14.94 -21.33
CA MET A 233 -25.17 -14.68 -19.98
C MET A 233 -26.30 -14.74 -18.97
N GLN A 234 -26.00 -15.20 -17.74
CA GLN A 234 -26.95 -15.14 -16.62
C GLN A 234 -26.73 -13.88 -15.78
N ILE A 235 -27.77 -13.42 -15.08
CA ILE A 235 -27.69 -12.25 -14.18
C ILE A 235 -26.62 -12.48 -13.11
N GLY A 236 -26.50 -13.71 -12.58
CA GLY A 236 -25.47 -14.08 -11.61
C GLY A 236 -24.04 -13.92 -12.14
N ASP A 237 -23.83 -14.25 -13.41
CA ASP A 237 -22.52 -14.09 -14.06
C ASP A 237 -22.13 -12.61 -14.20
N MET A 238 -23.10 -11.75 -14.56
CA MET A 238 -22.86 -10.30 -14.61
C MET A 238 -22.51 -9.72 -13.25
N MET A 239 -23.20 -10.11 -12.18
CA MET A 239 -22.89 -9.69 -10.81
C MET A 239 -21.51 -10.17 -10.36
N ALA A 240 -21.17 -11.43 -10.66
CA ALA A 240 -19.86 -11.99 -10.38
C ALA A 240 -18.76 -11.26 -11.17
N PHE A 241 -19.01 -10.87 -12.42
CA PHE A 241 -18.09 -10.12 -13.24
C PHE A 241 -17.79 -8.73 -12.67
N ILE A 242 -18.79 -7.99 -12.19
CA ILE A 242 -18.61 -6.71 -11.50
C ILE A 242 -17.69 -6.90 -10.30
N GLN A 243 -17.91 -7.96 -9.50
CA GLN A 243 -17.10 -8.24 -8.31
C GLN A 243 -15.66 -8.61 -8.67
N TYR A 244 -15.46 -9.47 -9.68
CA TYR A 244 -14.11 -9.83 -10.13
C TYR A 244 -13.35 -8.64 -10.71
N THR A 245 -14.02 -7.78 -11.46
CA THR A 245 -13.42 -6.54 -11.97
C THR A 245 -12.95 -5.65 -10.81
N SER A 246 -13.79 -5.46 -9.80
CA SER A 246 -13.42 -4.72 -8.59
C SER A 246 -12.21 -5.34 -7.89
N HIS A 247 -12.13 -6.66 -7.77
CA HIS A 247 -10.98 -7.35 -7.19
C HIS A 247 -9.69 -7.13 -7.98
N VAL A 248 -9.75 -7.18 -9.32
CA VAL A 248 -8.59 -6.87 -10.16
C VAL A 248 -8.09 -5.46 -9.89
N LEU A 249 -8.99 -4.46 -9.91
CA LEU A 249 -8.63 -3.07 -9.70
C LEU A 249 -8.04 -2.82 -8.30
N ILE A 250 -8.64 -3.40 -7.26
CA ILE A 250 -8.14 -3.32 -5.89
C ILE A 250 -6.78 -4.00 -5.77
N SER A 251 -6.56 -5.16 -6.42
CA SER A 251 -5.26 -5.84 -6.38
C SER A 251 -4.13 -4.99 -6.96
N PHE A 252 -4.38 -4.27 -8.05
CA PHE A 252 -3.44 -3.30 -8.61
C PHE A 252 -3.13 -2.15 -7.65
N MET A 253 -4.14 -1.60 -6.97
CA MET A 253 -3.94 -0.55 -5.98
C MET A 253 -3.05 -1.02 -4.81
N ILE A 254 -3.31 -2.23 -4.32
CA ILE A 254 -2.55 -2.81 -3.20
C ILE A 254 -1.09 -3.05 -3.60
N VAL A 255 -0.84 -3.62 -4.79
CA VAL A 255 0.52 -3.83 -5.31
C VAL A 255 1.27 -2.52 -5.44
N SER A 256 0.59 -1.47 -5.91
CA SER A 256 1.20 -0.14 -6.05
C SER A 256 1.62 0.49 -4.73
N MET A 257 0.86 0.25 -3.65
CA MET A 257 1.20 0.72 -2.31
C MET A 257 2.53 0.12 -1.82
N ILE A 258 2.84 -1.12 -2.19
CA ILE A 258 4.10 -1.78 -1.84
C ILE A 258 5.28 -1.03 -2.46
N PHE A 259 5.19 -0.65 -3.74
CA PHE A 259 6.25 0.09 -4.43
C PHE A 259 6.58 1.44 -3.78
N ILE A 260 5.62 2.08 -3.12
CA ILE A 260 5.85 3.35 -2.40
C ILE A 260 6.57 3.11 -1.06
N MET A 261 6.29 2.00 -0.38
CA MET A 261 6.84 1.71 0.94
C MET A 261 8.22 1.04 0.90
N LEU A 262 8.50 0.29 -0.16
CA LEU A 262 9.74 -0.48 -0.31
C LEU A 262 11.02 0.38 -0.20
N PRO A 263 11.13 1.57 -0.85
CA PRO A 263 12.33 2.39 -0.77
C PRO A 263 12.69 2.85 0.64
N ARG A 264 11.69 3.17 1.47
CA ARG A 264 11.95 3.60 2.86
C ARG A 264 12.57 2.48 3.69
N SER A 265 12.02 1.27 3.57
CA SER A 265 12.56 0.12 4.28
C SER A 265 13.92 -0.33 3.77
N SER A 266 14.19 -0.14 2.47
CA SER A 266 15.51 -0.42 1.90
C SER A 266 16.59 0.45 2.54
N VAL A 267 16.31 1.73 2.81
CA VAL A 267 17.25 2.62 3.52
C VAL A 267 17.50 2.13 4.94
N SER A 268 16.45 1.78 5.69
CA SER A 268 16.59 1.26 7.05
C SER A 268 17.32 -0.09 7.08
N ALA A 269 17.02 -0.98 6.13
CA ALA A 269 17.72 -2.26 5.99
C ALA A 269 19.22 -2.05 5.69
N ASN A 270 19.57 -1.13 4.80
CA ASN A 270 20.96 -0.82 4.49
C ASN A 270 21.72 -0.26 5.71
N ARG A 271 21.08 0.56 6.53
CA ARG A 271 21.69 1.06 7.78
C ARG A 271 21.96 -0.03 8.80
N ILE A 272 21.04 -1.00 8.91
CA ILE A 272 21.23 -2.17 9.77
C ILE A 272 22.36 -3.02 9.21
N PHE A 273 22.39 -3.26 7.90
CA PHE A 273 23.41 -4.04 7.22
C PHE A 273 24.81 -3.43 7.34
N GLU A 274 24.92 -2.10 7.33
CA GLU A 274 26.16 -1.36 7.56
C GLU A 274 26.74 -1.68 8.94
N VAL A 275 25.91 -1.69 10.00
CA VAL A 275 26.38 -2.06 11.37
C VAL A 275 26.84 -3.50 11.42
N LEU A 276 26.06 -4.43 10.86
CA LEU A 276 26.36 -5.86 10.90
C LEU A 276 27.65 -6.22 10.14
N ASN A 277 27.93 -5.52 9.04
CA ASN A 277 29.13 -5.77 8.22
C ASN A 277 30.35 -4.92 8.59
N THR A 278 30.26 -4.06 9.59
CA THR A 278 31.41 -3.29 10.04
C THR A 278 32.47 -4.24 10.61
N GLU A 279 33.67 -4.22 10.06
CA GLU A 279 34.79 -5.01 10.59
C GLU A 279 35.33 -4.36 11.87
N VAL A 280 35.42 -5.17 12.92
CA VAL A 280 36.05 -4.75 14.17
C VAL A 280 37.57 -4.81 13.99
N ARG A 281 38.24 -3.67 14.12
CA ARG A 281 39.70 -3.54 13.89
C ARG A 281 40.52 -4.17 14.99
N ILE A 282 40.03 -4.11 16.22
CA ILE A 282 40.73 -4.69 17.40
C ILE A 282 40.04 -6.02 17.70
N LYS A 283 40.72 -7.10 17.46
CA LYS A 283 40.29 -8.45 17.83
C LYS A 283 41.15 -8.91 19.00
N ASP A 284 40.50 -9.40 20.06
CA ASP A 284 41.18 -10.09 21.16
C ASP A 284 41.84 -11.40 20.69
#